data_47f2a8caf447c33ba2b5e65877194f5f
#
_entry.id   47f2a8caf447c33ba2b5e65877194f5f
#
_cell.length_a   1.000
_cell.length_b   1.000
_cell.length_c   1.000
_cell.angle_alpha   90.00
_cell.angle_beta   90.00
_cell.angle_gamma   90.00
#
_symmetry.space_group_name_H-M   'P 1'
#
loop_
_entity.id
_entity.type
_entity.pdbx_description
1 polymer ?
#
loop_
_entity_poly.entity_id
_entity_poly.type
_entity_poly.pdbx_seq_one_letter_code
_entity_poly.pdbx_strand_id
1 'polypeptide(L)'
;MKEFLLNEIKATGTTVGDVYFPNVICLLSFDGSNGSTSITDRSNGNHTVTVNSDAKISTAASKFGGSSLLLDGSGDRLTINTVADVMNSNIHTIEFWFNTSSSDYSGSPAFFGFNNSSNSYDNSLLLQAISATQLRLYHTSGSSYSTSTVGAINDGEWHHLAVVSDGTDYDLYLDGTRVANNIGAAATIVDSDTFMIGAEYDGSAALGNYFNGYIDDFRITNGVARYSGASFTPPSTAHLTSAGDVNKQIIVNSAADGVAIGTGGINQARIAKAWVNFDGTGTIAIRESYNVSSLTDHATGDYTVTFSTAMTDANYVMAGSALNSTYSHSGDDSHRLPMPQKDGYLASSIRVFTKYGHSTGEGQEDENIVNVIVFGN
;
A
#
# COMPACT_ATOMS: atom_id res chain seq x y z
N MET A 1 20.65 -1.79 -1.52
CA MET A 1 19.46 -1.90 -2.41
C MET A 1 18.49 -0.83 -1.96
N LYS A 2 18.17 0.16 -2.79
CA LYS A 2 17.23 1.22 -2.39
C LYS A 2 15.82 0.64 -2.42
N GLU A 3 15.21 0.44 -1.28
CA GLU A 3 13.79 0.19 -1.18
C GLU A 3 13.03 1.44 -1.65
N PHE A 4 12.23 1.26 -2.67
CA PHE A 4 11.22 2.25 -3.04
C PHE A 4 10.06 2.09 -2.06
N LEU A 5 9.99 2.93 -1.05
CA LEU A 5 8.80 3.12 -0.22
C LEU A 5 7.71 3.77 -1.09
N LEU A 6 6.82 2.94 -1.61
CA LEU A 6 5.57 3.40 -2.24
C LEU A 6 4.59 3.80 -1.13
N ASN A 7 4.79 4.99 -0.55
CA ASN A 7 3.89 5.48 0.50
C ASN A 7 2.53 5.95 -0.01
N GLU A 8 2.38 6.23 -1.30
CA GLU A 8 1.10 6.56 -1.92
C GLU A 8 1.12 6.32 -3.43
N ILE A 9 0.17 5.54 -3.91
CA ILE A 9 -0.17 5.48 -5.34
C ILE A 9 -1.43 6.32 -5.52
N LYS A 10 -1.30 7.53 -6.05
CA LYS A 10 -2.45 8.38 -6.42
C LYS A 10 -2.86 8.09 -7.86
N ALA A 11 -4.01 7.45 -8.03
CA ALA A 11 -4.71 7.40 -9.29
C ALA A 11 -6.01 8.20 -9.18
N THR A 12 -6.24 9.13 -10.09
CA THR A 12 -7.52 9.85 -10.19
C THR A 12 -8.63 8.86 -10.57
N GLY A 13 -9.54 8.60 -9.64
CA GLY A 13 -10.74 7.79 -9.87
C GLY A 13 -10.72 6.37 -9.30
N THR A 14 -9.68 5.97 -8.57
CA THR A 14 -9.61 4.65 -7.91
C THR A 14 -9.41 4.80 -6.41
N THR A 15 -9.98 3.91 -5.63
CA THR A 15 -9.77 3.86 -4.18
C THR A 15 -8.31 3.46 -3.93
N VAL A 16 -7.48 4.43 -3.55
CA VAL A 16 -6.11 4.18 -3.15
C VAL A 16 -6.14 3.42 -1.82
N GLY A 17 -5.47 2.28 -1.74
CA GLY A 17 -5.36 1.48 -0.53
C GLY A 17 -3.98 1.61 0.13
N ASP A 18 -3.91 1.30 1.41
CA ASP A 18 -2.65 1.09 2.12
C ASP A 18 -2.15 -0.34 1.86
N VAL A 19 -1.04 -0.50 1.13
CA VAL A 19 -0.47 -1.83 0.82
C VAL A 19 -0.12 -2.64 2.06
N TYR A 20 0.11 -1.96 3.20
CA TYR A 20 0.37 -2.58 4.49
C TYR A 20 -0.87 -2.69 5.38
N PHE A 21 -2.06 -2.40 4.85
CA PHE A 21 -3.29 -2.52 5.64
C PHE A 21 -3.49 -3.90 6.27
N PRO A 22 -3.12 -5.02 5.62
CA PRO A 22 -3.14 -6.34 6.27
C PRO A 22 -2.30 -6.45 7.55
N ASN A 23 -1.31 -5.58 7.71
CA ASN A 23 -0.44 -5.49 8.87
C ASN A 23 -0.92 -4.45 9.92
N VAL A 24 -1.96 -3.68 9.60
CA VAL A 24 -2.52 -2.68 10.53
C VAL A 24 -3.37 -3.39 11.56
N ILE A 25 -2.92 -3.36 12.81
CA ILE A 25 -3.57 -4.03 13.95
C ILE A 25 -4.39 -3.09 14.82
N CYS A 26 -4.21 -1.78 14.68
CA CYS A 26 -5.04 -0.77 15.33
C CYS A 26 -5.11 0.47 14.43
N LEU A 27 -6.32 1.00 14.21
CA LEU A 27 -6.55 2.19 13.39
C LEU A 27 -7.73 2.99 13.92
N LEU A 28 -7.45 4.13 14.54
CA LEU A 28 -8.42 4.99 15.18
C LEU A 28 -8.39 6.37 14.50
N SER A 29 -9.38 6.65 13.66
CA SER A 29 -9.48 7.94 12.96
C SER A 29 -10.08 9.05 13.82
N PHE A 30 -10.72 8.70 14.94
CA PHE A 30 -11.41 9.63 15.83
C PHE A 30 -12.47 10.51 15.17
N ASP A 31 -12.99 10.07 14.02
CA ASP A 31 -14.11 10.72 13.35
C ASP A 31 -15.42 10.44 14.07
N GLY A 32 -16.19 11.48 14.34
CA GLY A 32 -17.48 11.31 15.00
C GLY A 32 -18.15 12.61 15.42
N SER A 33 -19.32 12.47 16.05
CA SER A 33 -20.05 13.60 16.58
C SER A 33 -19.39 14.15 17.84
N ASN A 34 -19.40 15.45 18.02
CA ASN A 34 -18.89 16.11 19.21
C ASN A 34 -19.50 15.52 20.50
N GLY A 35 -18.66 15.16 21.45
CA GLY A 35 -19.04 14.54 22.72
C GLY A 35 -19.26 13.02 22.65
N SER A 36 -19.10 12.40 21.49
CA SER A 36 -19.23 10.92 21.36
C SER A 36 -18.12 10.21 22.12
N THR A 37 -18.50 9.12 22.80
CA THR A 37 -17.58 8.15 23.41
C THR A 37 -17.53 6.83 22.62
N SER A 38 -18.20 6.76 21.47
CA SER A 38 -18.13 5.61 20.56
C SER A 38 -16.95 5.76 19.63
N ILE A 39 -15.89 5.03 19.86
CA ILE A 39 -14.66 5.00 19.06
C ILE A 39 -14.52 3.62 18.45
N THR A 40 -14.32 3.57 17.13
CA THR A 40 -14.22 2.31 16.38
C THR A 40 -12.78 2.09 15.92
N ASP A 41 -12.23 0.92 16.20
CA ASP A 41 -11.03 0.44 15.54
C ASP A 41 -11.38 -0.02 14.12
N ARG A 42 -10.81 0.65 13.12
CA ARG A 42 -11.03 0.38 11.70
C ARG A 42 -9.99 -0.56 11.09
N SER A 43 -9.11 -1.12 11.91
CA SER A 43 -8.14 -2.13 11.48
C SER A 43 -8.82 -3.49 11.21
N ASN A 44 -8.05 -4.43 10.69
CA ASN A 44 -8.51 -5.81 10.55
C ASN A 44 -8.76 -6.50 11.91
N GLY A 45 -8.14 -6.00 12.98
CA GLY A 45 -8.33 -6.50 14.34
C GLY A 45 -9.71 -6.17 14.91
N ASN A 46 -10.28 -5.02 14.51
CA ASN A 46 -11.57 -4.54 14.99
C ASN A 46 -11.71 -4.65 16.52
N HIS A 47 -10.68 -4.19 17.23
CA HIS A 47 -10.58 -4.29 18.69
C HIS A 47 -11.62 -3.42 19.38
N THR A 48 -12.08 -3.87 20.55
CA THR A 48 -12.95 -3.06 21.39
C THR A 48 -12.15 -1.95 22.05
N VAL A 49 -12.56 -0.71 21.81
CA VAL A 49 -11.99 0.49 22.43
C VAL A 49 -12.83 0.86 23.63
N THR A 50 -12.23 0.88 24.80
CA THR A 50 -12.87 1.32 26.05
C THR A 50 -12.46 2.77 26.33
N VAL A 51 -13.45 3.65 26.37
CA VAL A 51 -13.26 5.05 26.77
C VAL A 51 -13.36 5.16 28.29
N ASN A 52 -12.40 5.80 28.91
CA ASN A 52 -12.35 5.97 30.37
C ASN A 52 -12.42 7.43 30.75
N SER A 53 -13.03 7.71 31.92
CA SER A 53 -13.31 9.05 32.41
C SER A 53 -14.23 9.80 31.44
N ASP A 54 -13.93 11.02 31.10
CA ASP A 54 -14.73 11.84 30.17
C ASP A 54 -14.02 12.12 28.83
N ALA A 55 -13.01 11.29 28.48
CA ALA A 55 -12.42 11.26 27.15
C ALA A 55 -13.50 11.11 26.06
N LYS A 56 -13.41 11.87 24.99
CA LYS A 56 -14.47 11.97 23.99
C LYS A 56 -13.97 12.47 22.63
N ILE A 57 -14.76 12.24 21.62
CA ILE A 57 -14.59 12.90 20.33
C ILE A 57 -14.94 14.39 20.48
N SER A 58 -14.08 15.24 19.91
CA SER A 58 -14.27 16.68 19.90
C SER A 58 -14.11 17.25 18.49
N THR A 59 -15.01 18.14 18.11
CA THR A 59 -14.93 18.92 16.88
C THR A 59 -14.24 20.27 17.06
N ALA A 60 -13.70 20.55 18.24
CA ALA A 60 -12.98 21.80 18.54
C ALA A 60 -11.62 21.86 17.82
N ALA A 61 -10.98 20.72 17.60
CA ALA A 61 -9.77 20.58 16.81
C ALA A 61 -9.80 19.27 16.02
N SER A 62 -9.20 19.24 14.84
CA SER A 62 -8.97 18.01 14.08
C SER A 62 -7.79 18.19 13.15
N LYS A 63 -7.06 17.12 12.93
CA LYS A 63 -6.09 17.05 11.84
C LYS A 63 -6.80 16.65 10.56
N PHE A 64 -7.63 15.61 10.63
CA PHE A 64 -8.40 15.08 9.52
C PHE A 64 -9.86 14.86 9.95
N GLY A 65 -10.76 14.56 9.02
CA GLY A 65 -12.11 14.09 9.28
C GLY A 65 -13.06 15.06 10.04
N GLY A 66 -12.57 16.17 10.55
CA GLY A 66 -13.36 17.20 11.25
C GLY A 66 -13.57 16.98 12.75
N SER A 67 -12.94 15.96 13.35
CA SER A 67 -12.92 15.71 14.80
C SER A 67 -11.66 14.95 15.22
N SER A 68 -11.39 14.89 16.51
CA SER A 68 -10.26 14.20 17.12
C SER A 68 -10.61 13.70 18.53
N LEU A 69 -9.78 12.89 19.14
CA LEU A 69 -9.89 12.50 20.55
C LEU A 69 -9.44 13.65 21.44
N LEU A 70 -10.30 14.11 22.33
CA LEU A 70 -9.98 15.05 23.39
C LEU A 70 -9.68 14.32 24.69
N LEU A 71 -8.55 14.69 25.31
CA LEU A 71 -8.10 14.23 26.61
C LEU A 71 -7.80 15.48 27.48
N ASP A 72 -8.31 15.56 28.69
CA ASP A 72 -8.24 16.75 29.54
C ASP A 72 -7.06 16.76 30.52
N GLY A 73 -6.28 15.67 30.56
CA GLY A 73 -5.15 15.51 31.48
C GLY A 73 -5.53 15.01 32.86
N SER A 74 -6.77 14.56 33.06
CA SER A 74 -7.25 14.10 34.37
C SER A 74 -8.12 12.84 34.26
N GLY A 75 -7.52 11.66 34.29
CA GLY A 75 -8.24 10.37 34.23
C GLY A 75 -8.57 9.92 32.83
N ASP A 76 -8.55 10.80 31.84
CA ASP A 76 -8.91 10.54 30.45
C ASP A 76 -7.93 9.60 29.77
N ARG A 77 -8.45 8.55 29.18
CA ARG A 77 -7.67 7.60 28.39
C ARG A 77 -8.54 6.67 27.57
N LEU A 78 -7.93 6.02 26.59
CA LEU A 78 -8.48 4.84 25.93
C LEU A 78 -7.73 3.59 26.39
N THR A 79 -8.45 2.48 26.50
CA THR A 79 -7.88 1.16 26.79
C THR A 79 -8.30 0.17 25.72
N ILE A 80 -7.34 -0.58 25.16
CA ILE A 80 -7.56 -1.54 24.08
C ILE A 80 -6.74 -2.80 24.38
N ASN A 81 -7.30 -3.69 25.21
CA ASN A 81 -6.55 -4.79 25.82
C ASN A 81 -6.02 -5.82 24.81
N THR A 82 -6.74 -6.06 23.72
CA THR A 82 -6.40 -7.12 22.75
C THR A 82 -5.38 -6.71 21.69
N VAL A 83 -4.90 -5.47 21.68
CA VAL A 83 -3.85 -5.03 20.75
C VAL A 83 -2.50 -5.64 21.12
N ALA A 84 -2.20 -5.76 22.41
CA ALA A 84 -0.96 -6.41 22.88
C ALA A 84 -0.87 -7.87 22.40
N ASP A 85 -2.00 -8.61 22.40
CA ASP A 85 -2.06 -10.02 22.02
C ASP A 85 -1.65 -10.29 20.56
N VAL A 86 -1.79 -9.30 19.68
CA VAL A 86 -1.49 -9.40 18.24
C VAL A 86 -0.23 -8.65 17.84
N MET A 87 0.38 -7.87 18.74
CA MET A 87 1.63 -7.17 18.49
C MET A 87 2.84 -8.10 18.73
N ASN A 88 2.95 -9.12 17.90
CA ASN A 88 3.88 -10.25 18.05
C ASN A 88 5.18 -10.12 17.25
N SER A 89 5.42 -8.98 16.62
CA SER A 89 6.65 -8.69 15.86
C SER A 89 7.46 -7.60 16.56
N ASN A 90 8.78 -7.80 16.62
CA ASN A 90 9.71 -6.74 17.01
C ASN A 90 9.90 -5.66 15.91
N ILE A 91 9.37 -5.89 14.70
CA ILE A 91 9.28 -4.88 13.64
C ILE A 91 7.88 -4.27 13.70
N HIS A 92 7.79 -2.96 13.89
CA HIS A 92 6.50 -2.27 13.92
C HIS A 92 6.62 -0.76 13.75
N THR A 93 5.50 -0.12 13.46
CA THR A 93 5.36 1.33 13.44
C THR A 93 4.13 1.73 14.22
N ILE A 94 4.28 2.68 15.14
CA ILE A 94 3.19 3.36 15.85
C ILE A 94 3.26 4.83 15.47
N GLU A 95 2.18 5.38 14.96
CA GLU A 95 2.14 6.75 14.49
C GLU A 95 0.79 7.41 14.73
N PHE A 96 0.80 8.71 14.93
CA PHE A 96 -0.40 9.51 15.19
C PHE A 96 -0.10 11.00 15.07
N TRP A 97 -1.17 11.76 14.99
CA TRP A 97 -1.12 13.21 15.13
C TRP A 97 -1.54 13.63 16.53
N PHE A 98 -0.93 14.66 17.06
CA PHE A 98 -1.33 15.28 18.33
C PHE A 98 -1.26 16.79 18.26
N ASN A 99 -2.06 17.43 19.13
CA ASN A 99 -2.04 18.87 19.34
C ASN A 99 -2.20 19.15 20.82
N THR A 100 -1.31 19.95 21.39
CA THR A 100 -1.40 20.38 22.79
C THR A 100 -0.82 21.78 22.96
N SER A 101 -1.41 22.56 23.86
CA SER A 101 -0.85 23.80 24.40
C SER A 101 -0.53 23.69 25.89
N SER A 102 -0.62 22.48 26.44
CA SER A 102 -0.35 22.22 27.86
C SER A 102 1.13 22.48 28.19
N SER A 103 1.37 23.17 29.27
CA SER A 103 2.70 23.35 29.88
C SER A 103 2.90 22.49 31.13
N ASP A 104 1.94 21.63 31.45
CA ASP A 104 2.04 20.71 32.58
C ASP A 104 2.68 19.40 32.13
N TYR A 105 3.90 19.17 32.58
CA TYR A 105 4.67 17.95 32.37
C TYR A 105 4.90 17.17 33.65
N SER A 106 4.14 17.50 34.72
CA SER A 106 4.21 16.76 35.97
C SER A 106 3.81 15.31 35.73
N GLY A 107 4.57 14.36 36.26
CA GLY A 107 4.37 12.94 36.02
C GLY A 107 4.82 12.44 34.63
N SER A 108 5.20 13.31 33.70
CA SER A 108 5.56 12.95 32.31
C SER A 108 4.38 12.36 31.54
N PRO A 109 3.43 13.19 31.05
CA PRO A 109 2.25 12.75 30.34
C PRO A 109 2.54 11.75 29.21
N ALA A 110 1.77 10.63 29.15
CA ALA A 110 1.95 9.58 28.17
C ALA A 110 1.05 9.75 26.96
N PHE A 111 1.62 9.72 25.76
CA PHE A 111 0.85 9.63 24.53
C PHE A 111 0.22 8.26 24.34
N PHE A 112 1.03 7.22 24.56
CA PHE A 112 0.58 5.83 24.57
C PHE A 112 1.51 4.97 25.42
N GLY A 113 1.01 3.80 25.84
CA GLY A 113 1.82 2.81 26.55
C GLY A 113 1.28 1.39 26.40
N PHE A 114 2.21 0.44 26.33
CA PHE A 114 1.99 -0.99 26.54
C PHE A 114 2.61 -1.33 27.89
N ASN A 115 1.82 -1.39 28.92
CA ASN A 115 2.28 -1.75 30.25
C ASN A 115 1.11 -2.28 31.11
N ASN A 116 1.42 -2.83 32.27
CA ASN A 116 0.41 -3.37 33.17
C ASN A 116 0.69 -3.01 34.63
N SER A 117 -0.31 -3.18 35.45
CA SER A 117 -0.25 -2.85 36.89
C SER A 117 0.68 -3.74 37.74
N SER A 118 1.21 -4.83 37.15
CA SER A 118 2.11 -5.75 37.88
C SER A 118 3.59 -5.45 37.63
N ASN A 119 3.91 -4.87 36.45
CA ASN A 119 5.27 -4.57 36.01
C ASN A 119 5.29 -3.23 35.28
N SER A 120 5.35 -2.17 36.02
CA SER A 120 5.14 -0.81 35.55
C SER A 120 6.02 -0.37 34.36
N TYR A 121 7.25 -0.89 34.23
CA TYR A 121 8.16 -0.57 33.13
C TYR A 121 8.88 -1.79 32.55
N ASP A 122 8.68 -2.99 33.07
CA ASP A 122 9.26 -4.20 32.54
C ASP A 122 8.52 -4.64 31.27
N ASN A 123 9.23 -4.77 30.16
CA ASN A 123 8.72 -5.08 28.83
C ASN A 123 7.78 -4.01 28.23
N SER A 124 7.91 -2.75 28.66
CA SER A 124 7.03 -1.67 28.22
C SER A 124 7.54 -1.01 26.94
N LEU A 125 6.62 -0.68 26.04
CA LEU A 125 6.82 0.33 25.02
C LEU A 125 5.93 1.52 25.36
N LEU A 126 6.53 2.65 25.72
CA LEU A 126 5.82 3.79 26.28
C LEU A 126 6.45 5.08 25.77
N LEU A 127 5.64 5.98 25.21
CA LEU A 127 6.06 7.29 24.77
C LEU A 127 5.47 8.40 25.63
N GLN A 128 6.34 9.24 26.22
CA GLN A 128 5.98 10.34 27.11
C GLN A 128 6.52 11.68 26.62
N ALA A 129 5.81 12.76 26.95
CA ALA A 129 6.34 14.13 26.95
C ALA A 129 6.89 14.45 28.35
N ILE A 130 8.16 14.83 28.43
CA ILE A 130 8.80 15.20 29.71
C ILE A 130 9.09 16.68 29.86
N SER A 131 8.99 17.41 28.77
CA SER A 131 8.99 18.88 28.71
C SER A 131 8.43 19.35 27.36
N ALA A 132 8.31 20.65 27.18
CA ALA A 132 7.93 21.27 25.90
C ALA A 132 8.86 20.90 24.71
N THR A 133 10.04 20.39 24.99
CA THR A 133 11.06 20.11 23.97
C THR A 133 11.75 18.76 24.17
N GLN A 134 11.17 17.87 24.98
CA GLN A 134 11.77 16.56 25.23
C GLN A 134 10.72 15.46 25.26
N LEU A 135 11.01 14.38 24.54
CA LEU A 135 10.27 13.13 24.54
C LEU A 135 11.09 12.02 25.20
N ARG A 136 10.43 11.08 25.84
CA ARG A 136 11.02 9.89 26.42
C ARG A 136 10.34 8.64 25.86
N LEU A 137 11.15 7.72 25.35
CA LEU A 137 10.70 6.41 24.90
C LEU A 137 11.27 5.34 25.81
N TYR A 138 10.39 4.57 26.48
CA TYR A 138 10.75 3.30 27.10
C TYR A 138 10.68 2.21 26.04
N HIS A 139 11.66 1.30 26.01
CA HIS A 139 11.85 0.44 24.83
C HIS A 139 12.33 -0.99 25.12
N THR A 140 12.58 -1.34 26.38
CA THR A 140 13.00 -2.71 26.74
C THR A 140 12.53 -3.08 28.16
N SER A 141 12.63 -4.37 28.47
CA SER A 141 12.48 -4.85 29.86
C SER A 141 13.47 -4.14 30.80
N GLY A 142 13.01 -3.82 32.00
CA GLY A 142 13.86 -3.31 33.07
C GLY A 142 14.04 -1.80 33.09
N SER A 143 13.01 -1.04 32.75
CA SER A 143 13.00 0.43 32.90
C SER A 143 14.03 1.19 32.07
N SER A 144 14.50 0.61 30.95
CA SER A 144 15.40 1.31 30.04
C SER A 144 14.64 2.29 29.16
N TYR A 145 15.12 3.52 29.12
CA TYR A 145 14.52 4.56 28.28
C TYR A 145 15.60 5.44 27.63
N SER A 146 15.20 6.12 26.57
CA SER A 146 15.99 7.18 25.94
C SER A 146 15.20 8.48 25.91
N THR A 147 15.90 9.58 26.15
CA THR A 147 15.32 10.93 26.05
C THR A 147 15.85 11.63 24.82
N SER A 148 14.95 12.18 24.05
CA SER A 148 15.27 12.91 22.82
C SER A 148 14.88 14.35 22.93
N THR A 149 15.79 15.27 22.57
CA THR A 149 15.47 16.70 22.44
C THR A 149 14.81 16.91 21.08
N VAL A 150 13.69 17.60 21.08
CA VAL A 150 12.86 17.89 19.91
C VAL A 150 12.58 19.40 19.81
N GLY A 151 11.89 19.81 18.77
CA GLY A 151 11.30 21.16 18.70
C GLY A 151 10.18 21.34 19.73
N ALA A 152 9.62 22.53 19.84
CA ALA A 152 8.47 22.78 20.70
C ALA A 152 7.29 21.90 20.25
N ILE A 153 6.68 21.22 21.23
CA ILE A 153 5.55 20.29 21.01
C ILE A 153 4.26 20.76 21.67
N ASN A 154 4.27 21.94 22.28
CA ASN A 154 3.13 22.52 23.01
C ASN A 154 2.72 23.90 22.51
N ASP A 155 2.88 24.14 21.23
CA ASP A 155 2.60 25.40 20.56
C ASP A 155 1.15 25.54 20.07
N GLY A 156 0.34 24.48 20.27
CA GLY A 156 -1.06 24.43 19.83
C GLY A 156 -1.23 24.04 18.37
N GLU A 157 -0.16 23.67 17.70
CA GLU A 157 -0.20 23.16 16.32
C GLU A 157 -0.27 21.63 16.28
N TRP A 158 -0.59 21.10 15.11
CA TRP A 158 -0.63 19.64 14.91
C TRP A 158 0.75 19.10 14.55
N HIS A 159 1.25 18.19 15.36
CA HIS A 159 2.51 17.48 15.17
C HIS A 159 2.28 16.00 14.85
N HIS A 160 3.10 15.44 13.98
CA HIS A 160 3.12 14.01 13.68
C HIS A 160 4.24 13.31 14.46
N LEU A 161 3.89 12.30 15.23
CA LEU A 161 4.84 11.41 15.88
C LEU A 161 4.83 10.04 15.22
N ALA A 162 6.02 9.44 15.02
CA ALA A 162 6.17 8.05 14.65
C ALA A 162 7.29 7.39 15.45
N VAL A 163 6.98 6.25 16.05
CA VAL A 163 7.91 5.31 16.67
C VAL A 163 8.04 4.13 15.75
N VAL A 164 9.24 3.88 15.24
CA VAL A 164 9.52 2.84 14.24
C VAL A 164 10.55 1.88 14.79
N SER A 165 10.23 0.60 14.81
CA SER A 165 11.20 -0.46 15.04
C SER A 165 11.48 -1.22 13.75
N ASP A 166 12.75 -1.40 13.42
CA ASP A 166 13.19 -2.22 12.29
C ASP A 166 13.52 -3.68 12.71
N GLY A 167 13.27 -4.00 13.99
CA GLY A 167 13.57 -5.29 14.60
C GLY A 167 14.88 -5.33 15.37
N THR A 168 15.71 -4.30 15.25
CA THR A 168 16.99 -4.17 15.96
C THR A 168 16.88 -3.13 17.04
N ASP A 169 16.38 -1.96 16.71
CA ASP A 169 16.24 -0.82 17.60
C ASP A 169 15.06 0.07 17.17
N TYR A 170 14.88 1.21 17.85
CA TYR A 170 13.83 2.17 17.55
C TYR A 170 14.42 3.46 16.97
N ASP A 171 13.69 3.99 15.98
CA ASP A 171 13.79 5.36 15.51
C ASP A 171 12.58 6.17 15.96
N LEU A 172 12.79 7.39 16.41
CA LEU A 172 11.73 8.36 16.76
C LEU A 172 11.72 9.51 15.77
N TYR A 173 10.55 9.79 15.23
CA TYR A 173 10.33 10.89 14.28
C TYR A 173 9.32 11.89 14.82
N LEU A 174 9.62 13.17 14.66
CA LEU A 174 8.69 14.29 14.85
C LEU A 174 8.59 15.07 13.55
N ASP A 175 7.36 15.27 13.07
CA ASP A 175 7.05 15.97 11.81
C ASP A 175 7.85 15.45 10.61
N GLY A 176 8.03 14.13 10.58
CA GLY A 176 8.79 13.43 9.55
C GLY A 176 10.31 13.55 9.66
N THR A 177 10.85 14.32 10.62
CA THR A 177 12.29 14.40 10.87
C THR A 177 12.68 13.40 11.95
N ARG A 178 13.72 12.59 11.72
CA ARG A 178 14.23 11.66 12.73
C ARG A 178 14.93 12.44 13.83
N VAL A 179 14.35 12.44 15.04
CA VAL A 179 14.86 13.16 16.21
C VAL A 179 15.69 12.27 17.13
N ALA A 180 15.56 10.95 17.00
CA ALA A 180 16.44 9.99 17.63
C ALA A 180 16.52 8.71 16.80
N ASN A 181 17.65 8.02 16.85
CA ASN A 181 17.91 6.78 16.15
C ASN A 181 18.67 5.79 17.05
N ASN A 182 18.56 4.51 16.72
CA ASN A 182 19.22 3.43 17.45
C ASN A 182 18.88 3.48 18.96
N ILE A 183 17.60 3.71 19.27
CA ILE A 183 17.12 3.78 20.64
C ILE A 183 16.90 2.36 21.15
N GLY A 184 17.88 1.82 21.87
CA GLY A 184 17.80 0.54 22.57
C GLY A 184 17.45 -0.66 21.68
N ALA A 185 17.23 -1.81 22.29
CA ALA A 185 16.79 -3.02 21.59
C ALA A 185 15.29 -3.01 21.35
N ALA A 186 14.86 -3.49 20.18
CA ALA A 186 13.44 -3.65 19.87
C ALA A 186 12.77 -4.63 20.84
N ALA A 187 11.76 -4.16 21.57
CA ALA A 187 11.01 -4.97 22.53
C ALA A 187 9.96 -5.83 21.83
N THR A 188 9.77 -7.03 22.33
CA THR A 188 8.55 -7.81 22.02
C THR A 188 7.51 -7.48 23.09
N ILE A 189 6.38 -6.97 22.66
CA ILE A 189 5.23 -6.72 23.55
C ILE A 189 4.66 -8.07 23.98
N VAL A 190 4.24 -8.18 25.24
CA VAL A 190 3.69 -9.42 25.80
C VAL A 190 2.19 -9.32 26.04
N ASP A 191 1.49 -10.43 25.93
CA ASP A 191 0.02 -10.54 26.01
C ASP A 191 -0.60 -9.99 27.31
N SER A 192 0.18 -9.90 28.38
CA SER A 192 -0.29 -9.37 29.67
C SER A 192 -0.35 -7.85 29.74
N ASP A 193 0.16 -7.15 28.70
CA ASP A 193 0.19 -5.71 28.70
C ASP A 193 -1.18 -5.15 28.26
N THR A 194 -1.53 -4.02 28.87
CA THR A 194 -2.67 -3.23 28.46
C THR A 194 -2.19 -2.11 27.55
N PHE A 195 -2.75 -2.04 26.35
CA PHE A 195 -2.50 -0.88 25.49
C PHE A 195 -3.39 0.28 25.87
N MET A 196 -2.77 1.43 26.15
CA MET A 196 -3.46 2.67 26.50
C MET A 196 -3.02 3.82 25.61
N ILE A 197 -3.96 4.73 25.34
CA ILE A 197 -3.70 6.03 24.73
C ILE A 197 -4.08 7.11 25.74
N GLY A 198 -3.18 8.06 26.00
CA GLY A 198 -3.39 9.20 26.89
C GLY A 198 -3.07 8.95 28.36
N ALA A 199 -2.61 7.76 28.73
CA ALA A 199 -2.19 7.43 30.09
C ALA A 199 -1.26 6.21 30.12
N GLU A 200 -0.74 5.89 31.31
CA GLU A 200 0.05 4.69 31.59
C GLU A 200 -0.08 4.23 33.03
N TYR A 201 0.45 3.04 33.33
CA TYR A 201 0.80 2.66 34.71
C TYR A 201 2.21 3.17 35.02
N ASP A 202 2.33 4.04 36.05
CA ASP A 202 3.61 4.60 36.46
C ASP A 202 4.52 3.58 37.16
N GLY A 203 5.75 3.99 37.52
CA GLY A 203 6.74 3.13 38.19
C GLY A 203 6.30 2.58 39.56
N SER A 204 5.20 3.04 40.11
CA SER A 204 4.55 2.49 41.32
C SER A 204 3.36 1.61 41.01
N ALA A 205 3.14 1.26 39.74
CA ALA A 205 1.97 0.54 39.24
C ALA A 205 0.63 1.27 39.45
N ALA A 206 0.70 2.59 39.68
CA ALA A 206 -0.47 3.45 39.73
C ALA A 206 -0.80 3.97 38.32
N LEU A 207 -2.06 3.99 37.99
CA LEU A 207 -2.55 4.58 36.75
C LEU A 207 -2.45 6.10 36.83
N GLY A 208 -1.79 6.73 35.86
CA GLY A 208 -1.52 8.17 35.92
C GLY A 208 -0.93 8.73 34.63
N ASN A 209 -0.21 9.83 34.78
CA ASN A 209 0.56 10.47 33.69
C ASN A 209 -0.31 10.82 32.48
N TYR A 210 -1.46 11.44 32.77
CA TYR A 210 -2.49 11.71 31.79
C TYR A 210 -2.07 12.83 30.82
N PHE A 211 -2.23 12.56 29.52
CA PHE A 211 -1.99 13.54 28.47
C PHE A 211 -3.14 14.55 28.40
N ASN A 212 -2.80 15.82 28.18
CA ASN A 212 -3.73 16.92 27.98
C ASN A 212 -3.59 17.48 26.56
N GLY A 213 -4.61 17.29 25.72
CA GLY A 213 -4.61 17.74 24.33
C GLY A 213 -5.51 16.90 23.45
N TYR A 214 -5.18 16.92 22.17
CA TYR A 214 -5.92 16.20 21.14
C TYR A 214 -5.00 15.16 20.50
N ILE A 215 -5.56 14.00 20.17
CA ILE A 215 -4.91 12.94 19.38
C ILE A 215 -5.80 12.63 18.18
N ASP A 216 -5.19 12.44 17.01
CA ASP A 216 -5.90 12.15 15.79
C ASP A 216 -5.16 11.11 14.95
N ASP A 217 -5.91 10.34 14.17
CA ASP A 217 -5.43 9.41 13.14
C ASP A 217 -4.34 8.46 13.65
N PHE A 218 -4.63 7.73 14.72
CA PHE A 218 -3.72 6.82 15.39
C PHE A 218 -3.65 5.46 14.67
N ARG A 219 -2.43 5.00 14.36
CA ARG A 219 -2.21 3.72 13.67
C ARG A 219 -1.08 2.90 14.29
N ILE A 220 -1.31 1.59 14.41
CA ILE A 220 -0.26 0.59 14.69
C ILE A 220 -0.16 -0.37 13.53
N THR A 221 1.05 -0.51 12.96
CA THR A 221 1.37 -1.48 11.92
C THR A 221 2.36 -2.49 12.48
N ASN A 222 1.99 -3.76 12.52
CA ASN A 222 2.80 -4.85 13.05
C ASN A 222 3.53 -5.58 11.91
N GLY A 223 4.81 -5.90 12.08
CA GLY A 223 5.64 -6.56 11.08
C GLY A 223 6.19 -5.63 9.97
N VAL A 224 6.01 -4.30 10.08
CA VAL A 224 6.45 -3.34 9.06
C VAL A 224 7.05 -2.09 9.70
N ALA A 225 8.29 -1.78 9.33
CA ALA A 225 8.91 -0.47 9.54
C ALA A 225 8.50 0.45 8.38
N ARG A 226 7.51 1.33 8.58
CA ARG A 226 6.95 2.18 7.52
C ARG A 226 7.90 3.29 7.08
N TYR A 227 8.79 3.71 7.96
CA TYR A 227 9.69 4.83 7.75
C TYR A 227 11.12 4.44 8.04
N SER A 228 12.05 5.01 7.31
CA SER A 228 13.48 4.80 7.48
C SER A 228 14.28 6.03 7.03
N GLY A 229 15.56 6.10 7.41
CA GLY A 229 16.42 7.21 7.03
C GLY A 229 16.24 8.45 7.91
N ALA A 230 16.75 9.59 7.45
CA ALA A 230 16.79 10.83 8.26
C ALA A 230 15.46 11.58 8.29
N SER A 231 14.60 11.36 7.31
CA SER A 231 13.29 12.04 7.22
C SER A 231 12.35 11.35 6.26
N PHE A 232 11.05 11.63 6.42
CA PHE A 232 9.98 11.31 5.48
C PHE A 232 8.96 12.45 5.45
N THR A 233 8.03 12.44 4.52
CA THR A 233 6.90 13.39 4.51
C THR A 233 5.75 12.81 5.32
N PRO A 234 5.31 13.45 6.42
CA PRO A 234 4.14 12.99 7.18
C PRO A 234 2.89 12.86 6.32
N PRO A 235 1.95 11.97 6.66
CA PRO A 235 0.68 11.82 5.93
C PRO A 235 -0.05 13.17 5.79
N SER A 236 -0.43 13.52 4.56
CA SER A 236 -1.20 14.74 4.26
C SER A 236 -2.72 14.51 4.24
N THR A 237 -3.14 13.27 4.42
CA THR A 237 -4.54 12.82 4.48
C THR A 237 -4.67 11.76 5.57
N ALA A 238 -5.89 11.54 6.07
CA ALA A 238 -6.18 10.47 7.02
C ALA A 238 -5.70 9.11 6.52
N HIS A 239 -5.30 8.24 7.43
CA HIS A 239 -4.91 6.87 7.12
C HIS A 239 -6.04 6.11 6.44
N LEU A 240 -5.66 5.33 5.43
CA LEU A 240 -6.62 4.55 4.65
C LEU A 240 -7.14 3.35 5.48
N THR A 241 -8.43 3.09 5.37
CA THR A 241 -9.16 2.06 6.14
C THR A 241 -9.31 0.74 5.39
N SER A 242 -8.55 0.55 4.33
CA SER A 242 -8.54 -0.69 3.55
C SER A 242 -7.23 -0.84 2.78
N ALA A 243 -6.90 -2.07 2.43
CA ALA A 243 -5.82 -2.36 1.49
C ALA A 243 -6.11 -1.81 0.08
N GLY A 244 -7.32 -1.31 -0.17
CA GLY A 244 -7.80 -1.04 -1.51
C GLY A 244 -7.93 -2.34 -2.32
N ASP A 245 -8.22 -2.22 -3.58
CA ASP A 245 -8.20 -3.36 -4.50
C ASP A 245 -6.77 -3.68 -4.97
N VAL A 246 -5.80 -3.73 -4.04
CA VAL A 246 -4.39 -4.05 -4.38
C VAL A 246 -4.23 -5.38 -5.12
N ASN A 247 -5.22 -6.27 -4.99
CA ASN A 247 -5.24 -7.55 -5.72
C ASN A 247 -5.82 -7.45 -7.14
N LYS A 248 -6.32 -6.29 -7.57
CA LYS A 248 -6.95 -6.11 -8.88
C LYS A 248 -6.41 -4.96 -9.71
N GLN A 249 -5.51 -4.15 -9.20
CA GLN A 249 -4.95 -3.04 -9.97
C GLN A 249 -3.47 -3.24 -10.24
N ILE A 250 -3.18 -3.65 -11.46
CA ILE A 250 -1.97 -3.21 -12.13
C ILE A 250 -2.26 -1.77 -12.53
N ILE A 251 -1.78 -0.79 -11.76
CA ILE A 251 -1.97 0.61 -12.10
C ILE A 251 -1.07 0.90 -13.29
N VAL A 252 -1.69 1.02 -14.45
CA VAL A 252 -1.03 1.57 -15.63
C VAL A 252 -1.02 3.08 -15.44
N ASN A 253 0.16 3.67 -15.34
CA ASN A 253 0.31 5.12 -15.32
C ASN A 253 -0.33 5.71 -16.60
N SER A 254 -1.17 6.72 -16.45
CA SER A 254 -1.85 7.42 -17.54
C SER A 254 -0.91 8.15 -18.52
N ALA A 255 0.38 8.17 -18.24
CA ALA A 255 1.42 8.74 -19.11
C ALA A 255 1.99 7.71 -20.10
N ALA A 256 1.15 6.90 -20.73
CA ALA A 256 1.45 6.14 -21.95
C ALA A 256 2.55 5.06 -21.91
N ASP A 257 3.31 4.90 -20.84
CA ASP A 257 4.55 4.11 -20.87
C ASP A 257 4.49 2.73 -20.25
N GLY A 258 3.32 2.27 -19.84
CA GLY A 258 3.11 0.90 -19.33
C GLY A 258 3.53 0.69 -17.86
N VAL A 259 3.28 -0.49 -17.37
CA VAL A 259 3.57 -0.90 -16.00
C VAL A 259 5.05 -1.18 -15.84
N ALA A 260 5.77 -0.34 -15.11
CA ALA A 260 7.10 -0.67 -14.62
C ALA A 260 6.96 -1.50 -13.34
N ILE A 261 6.82 -2.80 -13.46
CA ILE A 261 6.91 -3.71 -12.33
C ILE A 261 8.37 -4.19 -12.22
N GLY A 262 9.13 -3.55 -11.34
CA GLY A 262 10.44 -3.93 -10.83
C GLY A 262 11.46 -4.61 -11.79
N THR A 263 12.69 -4.75 -11.35
CA THR A 263 13.70 -5.57 -12.03
C THR A 263 13.29 -7.04 -12.01
N GLY A 264 12.83 -7.55 -13.17
CA GLY A 264 12.35 -8.95 -13.31
C GLY A 264 10.83 -9.10 -13.41
N GLY A 265 10.05 -8.04 -13.25
CA GLY A 265 8.61 -8.03 -13.47
C GLY A 265 8.19 -8.02 -14.94
N ILE A 266 6.90 -7.82 -15.19
CA ILE A 266 6.36 -7.63 -16.54
C ILE A 266 6.86 -6.26 -17.04
N ASN A 267 7.75 -6.27 -18.02
CA ASN A 267 8.17 -5.06 -18.70
C ASN A 267 7.38 -4.88 -20.02
N GLN A 268 7.52 -3.75 -20.67
CA GLN A 268 6.82 -3.47 -21.91
C GLN A 268 7.05 -4.53 -23.01
N ALA A 269 8.24 -5.12 -23.07
CA ALA A 269 8.56 -6.17 -24.04
C ALA A 269 7.79 -7.48 -23.81
N ARG A 270 7.19 -7.68 -22.62
CA ARG A 270 6.42 -8.88 -22.26
C ARG A 270 4.90 -8.70 -22.41
N ILE A 271 4.44 -7.51 -22.76
CA ILE A 271 3.02 -7.19 -22.97
C ILE A 271 2.76 -7.13 -24.47
N ALA A 272 1.66 -7.77 -24.90
CA ALA A 272 1.24 -7.65 -26.28
C ALA A 272 0.97 -6.18 -26.66
N LYS A 273 1.60 -5.71 -27.70
CA LYS A 273 1.46 -4.33 -28.22
C LYS A 273 0.32 -4.18 -29.21
N ALA A 274 -0.02 -5.26 -29.87
CA ALA A 274 -1.21 -5.37 -30.71
C ALA A 274 -1.66 -6.82 -30.75
N TRP A 275 -2.96 -7.03 -30.91
CA TRP A 275 -3.50 -8.35 -31.21
C TRP A 275 -4.81 -8.22 -31.99
N VAL A 276 -5.12 -9.24 -32.76
CA VAL A 276 -6.36 -9.34 -33.51
C VAL A 276 -6.81 -10.79 -33.64
N ASN A 277 -8.11 -11.01 -33.46
CA ASN A 277 -8.82 -12.21 -33.88
C ASN A 277 -9.72 -11.83 -35.07
N PHE A 278 -9.60 -12.53 -36.18
CA PHE A 278 -10.39 -12.20 -37.36
C PHE A 278 -10.83 -13.45 -38.15
N ASP A 279 -11.84 -13.28 -38.99
CA ASP A 279 -12.27 -14.20 -40.00
C ASP A 279 -11.58 -13.85 -41.32
N GLY A 280 -10.78 -14.76 -41.85
CA GLY A 280 -10.10 -14.59 -43.12
C GLY A 280 -10.91 -15.10 -44.30
N THR A 281 -12.08 -15.76 -44.08
CA THR A 281 -12.87 -16.33 -45.15
C THR A 281 -13.86 -15.33 -45.77
N GLY A 282 -14.01 -15.34 -47.08
CA GLY A 282 -14.97 -14.48 -47.79
C GLY A 282 -14.61 -12.99 -47.60
N THR A 283 -15.50 -12.20 -47.03
CA THR A 283 -15.19 -10.82 -46.67
C THR A 283 -14.54 -10.79 -45.29
N ILE A 284 -13.25 -10.44 -45.22
CA ILE A 284 -12.50 -10.43 -43.97
C ILE A 284 -13.17 -9.56 -42.89
N ALA A 285 -13.22 -10.05 -41.65
CA ALA A 285 -13.88 -9.35 -40.56
C ALA A 285 -13.10 -9.50 -39.26
N ILE A 286 -12.79 -8.37 -38.63
CA ILE A 286 -12.25 -8.36 -37.25
C ILE A 286 -13.37 -8.78 -36.29
N ARG A 287 -13.11 -9.78 -35.44
CA ARG A 287 -13.98 -10.18 -34.35
C ARG A 287 -13.67 -9.37 -33.11
N GLU A 288 -12.37 -9.25 -32.81
CA GLU A 288 -11.89 -8.45 -31.66
C GLU A 288 -10.43 -8.08 -31.88
N SER A 289 -10.00 -6.92 -31.32
CA SER A 289 -8.62 -6.48 -31.50
C SER A 289 -8.20 -5.46 -30.43
N TYR A 290 -6.91 -5.31 -30.28
CA TYR A 290 -6.27 -4.22 -29.55
C TYR A 290 -5.16 -3.63 -30.38
N ASN A 291 -5.10 -2.29 -30.50
CA ASN A 291 -4.14 -1.53 -31.29
C ASN A 291 -4.09 -1.96 -32.78
N VAL A 292 -5.22 -2.36 -33.34
CA VAL A 292 -5.40 -2.67 -34.78
C VAL A 292 -6.49 -1.80 -35.35
N SER A 293 -6.17 -1.07 -36.44
CA SER A 293 -7.10 -0.16 -37.11
C SER A 293 -7.82 -0.81 -38.27
N SER A 294 -7.16 -1.72 -38.99
CA SER A 294 -7.73 -2.37 -40.17
C SER A 294 -6.98 -3.64 -40.55
N LEU A 295 -7.67 -4.47 -41.33
CA LEU A 295 -7.09 -5.58 -42.08
C LEU A 295 -7.17 -5.27 -43.60
N THR A 296 -6.17 -5.70 -44.33
CA THR A 296 -6.20 -5.72 -45.80
C THR A 296 -6.02 -7.14 -46.27
N ASP A 297 -6.96 -7.61 -47.09
CA ASP A 297 -6.89 -8.87 -47.82
C ASP A 297 -6.20 -8.65 -49.14
N HIS A 298 -5.13 -9.39 -49.44
CA HIS A 298 -4.38 -9.29 -50.67
C HIS A 298 -4.66 -10.47 -51.60
N ALA A 299 -4.83 -11.63 -51.07
CA ALA A 299 -5.10 -12.89 -51.74
C ALA A 299 -5.40 -13.98 -50.70
N THR A 300 -5.79 -15.18 -51.16
CA THR A 300 -6.03 -16.36 -50.27
C THR A 300 -4.92 -16.52 -49.25
N GLY A 301 -5.27 -16.41 -47.99
CA GLY A 301 -4.36 -16.56 -46.82
C GLY A 301 -3.29 -15.47 -46.69
N ASP A 302 -3.47 -14.30 -47.28
CA ASP A 302 -2.48 -13.21 -47.33
C ASP A 302 -3.08 -11.89 -46.80
N TYR A 303 -2.73 -11.47 -45.59
CA TYR A 303 -3.35 -10.35 -44.91
C TYR A 303 -2.33 -9.37 -44.39
N THR A 304 -2.67 -8.06 -44.40
CA THR A 304 -1.96 -7.05 -43.64
C THR A 304 -2.78 -6.61 -42.45
N VAL A 305 -2.19 -6.68 -41.25
CA VAL A 305 -2.71 -6.11 -40.02
C VAL A 305 -2.10 -4.73 -39.82
N THR A 306 -2.91 -3.67 -39.91
CA THR A 306 -2.47 -2.29 -39.69
C THR A 306 -2.70 -1.86 -38.26
N PHE A 307 -1.67 -1.30 -37.60
CA PHE A 307 -1.77 -0.86 -36.22
C PHE A 307 -2.43 0.53 -36.11
N SER A 308 -3.23 0.74 -35.07
CA SER A 308 -3.80 2.06 -34.74
C SER A 308 -2.72 3.04 -34.28
N THR A 309 -1.79 2.54 -33.46
CA THR A 309 -0.59 3.25 -33.02
C THR A 309 0.61 2.44 -33.48
N ALA A 310 1.50 3.07 -34.26
CA ALA A 310 2.68 2.40 -34.79
C ALA A 310 3.60 1.90 -33.64
N MET A 311 4.30 0.79 -33.87
CA MET A 311 5.43 0.36 -33.06
C MET A 311 6.59 1.36 -33.19
N THR A 312 7.53 1.33 -32.23
CA THR A 312 8.72 2.21 -32.29
C THR A 312 9.57 1.93 -33.52
N ASP A 313 9.67 0.66 -33.90
CA ASP A 313 10.40 0.20 -35.09
C ASP A 313 9.80 -1.14 -35.59
N ALA A 314 10.46 -1.79 -36.52
CA ALA A 314 10.07 -3.09 -37.07
C ALA A 314 10.70 -4.29 -36.32
N ASN A 315 11.37 -4.06 -35.17
CA ASN A 315 12.04 -5.12 -34.37
C ASN A 315 11.11 -5.68 -33.30
N TYR A 316 10.01 -6.26 -33.69
CA TYR A 316 9.06 -6.90 -32.79
C TYR A 316 8.86 -8.38 -33.14
N VAL A 317 8.28 -9.15 -32.25
CA VAL A 317 8.01 -10.58 -32.41
C VAL A 317 6.52 -10.79 -32.61
N MET A 318 6.16 -11.65 -33.53
CA MET A 318 4.79 -12.10 -33.74
C MET A 318 4.60 -13.55 -33.29
N ALA A 319 3.46 -13.83 -32.67
CA ALA A 319 2.94 -15.14 -32.41
C ALA A 319 1.51 -15.23 -32.94
N GLY A 320 1.02 -16.43 -33.20
CA GLY A 320 -0.36 -16.55 -33.65
C GLY A 320 -0.81 -18.01 -33.80
N SER A 321 -2.08 -18.15 -34.15
CA SER A 321 -2.70 -19.43 -34.50
C SER A 321 -3.75 -19.22 -35.59
N ALA A 322 -3.96 -20.21 -36.41
CA ALA A 322 -5.04 -20.24 -37.38
C ALA A 322 -5.79 -21.57 -37.31
N LEU A 323 -7.09 -21.51 -37.55
CA LEU A 323 -7.96 -22.68 -37.50
C LEU A 323 -9.11 -22.54 -38.50
N ASN A 324 -9.40 -23.61 -39.22
CA ASN A 324 -10.62 -23.74 -39.98
C ASN A 324 -11.61 -24.59 -39.20
N SER A 325 -12.66 -24.01 -38.66
CA SER A 325 -13.64 -24.69 -37.82
C SER A 325 -14.60 -25.62 -38.62
N THR A 326 -14.56 -25.55 -39.92
CA THR A 326 -15.43 -26.42 -40.80
C THR A 326 -14.74 -27.71 -41.22
N TYR A 327 -13.46 -27.87 -40.90
CA TYR A 327 -12.72 -29.08 -41.26
C TYR A 327 -12.95 -30.20 -40.23
N SER A 328 -13.60 -31.27 -40.63
CA SER A 328 -13.71 -32.49 -39.82
C SER A 328 -12.40 -33.28 -39.94
N HIS A 329 -11.70 -33.47 -38.85
CA HIS A 329 -10.50 -34.29 -38.77
C HIS A 329 -10.75 -35.71 -39.22
N SER A 330 -10.19 -36.10 -40.33
CA SER A 330 -9.94 -37.50 -40.65
C SER A 330 -8.44 -37.65 -41.01
N GLY A 331 -7.63 -37.71 -39.97
CA GLY A 331 -6.35 -38.43 -40.05
C GLY A 331 -5.14 -37.71 -40.60
N ASP A 332 -5.12 -36.38 -40.80
CA ASP A 332 -3.89 -35.68 -41.24
C ASP A 332 -3.64 -34.40 -40.46
N ASP A 333 -2.48 -34.34 -39.77
CA ASP A 333 -2.01 -33.25 -38.93
C ASP A 333 -1.58 -32.03 -39.76
N SER A 334 -2.53 -31.32 -40.33
CA SER A 334 -2.23 -30.04 -41.01
C SER A 334 -2.02 -28.93 -39.96
N HIS A 335 -0.76 -28.57 -39.70
CA HIS A 335 -0.42 -27.44 -38.87
C HIS A 335 -0.78 -26.15 -39.65
N ARG A 336 -1.68 -25.32 -39.06
CA ARG A 336 -2.12 -24.06 -39.61
C ARG A 336 -1.60 -22.94 -38.73
N LEU A 337 -0.74 -22.10 -39.27
CA LEU A 337 -0.12 -21.02 -38.51
C LEU A 337 -0.07 -19.74 -39.35
N PRO A 338 -0.41 -18.58 -38.79
CA PRO A 338 -0.06 -17.32 -39.39
C PRO A 338 1.46 -17.14 -39.31
N MET A 339 2.08 -16.90 -40.46
CA MET A 339 3.53 -16.68 -40.57
C MET A 339 3.78 -15.28 -41.09
N PRO A 340 4.73 -14.54 -40.53
CA PRO A 340 5.09 -13.21 -41.08
C PRO A 340 5.75 -13.35 -42.42
N GLN A 341 5.45 -12.41 -43.35
CA GLN A 341 6.18 -12.28 -44.61
C GLN A 341 7.59 -11.76 -44.34
N LYS A 342 8.56 -12.16 -45.16
CA LYS A 342 9.98 -11.78 -45.02
C LYS A 342 10.21 -10.26 -44.92
N ASP A 343 9.49 -9.47 -45.68
CA ASP A 343 9.58 -8.00 -45.69
C ASP A 343 8.30 -7.33 -45.16
N GLY A 344 7.50 -8.11 -44.41
CA GLY A 344 6.18 -7.70 -43.91
C GLY A 344 6.18 -7.02 -42.55
N TYR A 345 7.33 -6.88 -41.90
CA TYR A 345 7.46 -6.18 -40.62
C TYR A 345 7.69 -4.69 -40.87
N LEU A 346 6.70 -3.87 -40.57
CA LEU A 346 6.78 -2.40 -40.62
C LEU A 346 6.37 -1.85 -39.24
N ALA A 347 6.87 -0.70 -38.84
CA ALA A 347 6.43 -0.05 -37.63
C ALA A 347 4.91 0.17 -37.58
N SER A 348 4.26 0.42 -38.71
CA SER A 348 2.82 0.67 -38.81
C SER A 348 1.94 -0.57 -39.08
N SER A 349 2.53 -1.71 -39.44
CA SER A 349 1.75 -2.90 -39.86
C SER A 349 2.59 -4.17 -39.86
N ILE A 350 1.92 -5.31 -39.88
CA ILE A 350 2.53 -6.61 -40.15
C ILE A 350 1.74 -7.32 -41.25
N ARG A 351 2.44 -7.91 -42.22
CA ARG A 351 1.85 -8.78 -43.24
C ARG A 351 2.08 -10.22 -42.86
N VAL A 352 1.01 -11.00 -42.86
CA VAL A 352 1.00 -12.40 -42.40
C VAL A 352 0.37 -13.31 -43.44
N PHE A 353 0.88 -14.52 -43.56
CA PHE A 353 0.30 -15.59 -44.36
C PHE A 353 -0.26 -16.67 -43.45
N THR A 354 -1.48 -17.14 -43.70
CA THR A 354 -1.99 -18.38 -43.15
C THR A 354 -1.59 -19.53 -44.08
N LYS A 355 -0.69 -20.39 -43.54
CA LYS A 355 -0.17 -21.54 -44.28
C LYS A 355 -0.59 -22.84 -43.65
N TYR A 356 -0.88 -23.80 -44.48
CA TYR A 356 -1.02 -25.20 -44.06
C TYR A 356 0.14 -26.03 -44.63
N GLY A 357 0.62 -27.00 -43.84
CA GLY A 357 1.57 -28.02 -44.28
C GLY A 357 0.89 -29.38 -44.32
N HIS A 358 1.03 -30.11 -45.44
CA HIS A 358 0.51 -31.42 -45.60
C HIS A 358 1.61 -32.34 -46.18
N SER A 359 1.55 -33.65 -45.96
CA SER A 359 2.51 -34.62 -46.50
C SER A 359 2.66 -34.59 -48.03
N THR A 360 1.68 -33.99 -48.72
CA THR A 360 1.63 -33.90 -50.20
C THR A 360 1.81 -32.49 -50.76
N GLY A 361 2.01 -31.44 -49.91
CA GLY A 361 2.23 -30.09 -50.35
C GLY A 361 2.01 -29.04 -49.29
N GLU A 362 2.47 -27.80 -49.61
CA GLU A 362 2.22 -26.61 -48.81
C GLU A 362 1.34 -25.63 -49.61
N GLY A 363 0.49 -24.87 -48.94
CA GLY A 363 -0.35 -23.87 -49.56
C GLY A 363 -0.75 -22.75 -48.60
N GLN A 364 -1.40 -21.73 -49.18
CA GLN A 364 -2.09 -20.67 -48.47
C GLN A 364 -3.58 -20.94 -48.47
N GLU A 365 -4.26 -20.65 -47.38
CA GLU A 365 -5.70 -20.86 -47.26
C GLU A 365 -6.33 -19.78 -46.38
N ASP A 366 -7.55 -19.38 -46.73
CA ASP A 366 -8.35 -18.49 -45.89
C ASP A 366 -8.91 -19.30 -44.70
N GLU A 367 -8.53 -18.85 -43.50
CA GLU A 367 -8.94 -19.50 -42.26
C GLU A 367 -10.02 -18.69 -41.56
N ASN A 368 -11.04 -19.37 -41.03
CA ASN A 368 -12.15 -18.69 -40.37
C ASN A 368 -11.81 -18.20 -38.94
N ILE A 369 -10.72 -18.66 -38.35
CA ILE A 369 -10.19 -18.13 -37.10
C ILE A 369 -8.70 -17.89 -37.29
N VAL A 370 -8.30 -16.62 -37.29
CA VAL A 370 -6.91 -16.21 -37.32
C VAL A 370 -6.61 -15.30 -36.13
N ASN A 371 -5.60 -15.67 -35.36
CA ASN A 371 -5.11 -14.90 -34.22
C ASN A 371 -3.69 -14.41 -34.52
N VAL A 372 -3.45 -13.12 -34.38
CA VAL A 372 -2.13 -12.51 -34.47
C VAL A 372 -1.88 -11.71 -33.19
N ILE A 373 -0.73 -11.93 -32.56
CA ILE A 373 -0.29 -11.22 -31.37
C ILE A 373 1.11 -10.70 -31.60
N VAL A 374 1.36 -9.44 -31.24
CA VAL A 374 2.64 -8.77 -31.46
C VAL A 374 3.21 -8.31 -30.11
N PHE A 375 4.51 -8.62 -29.89
CA PHE A 375 5.28 -8.22 -28.73
C PHE A 375 6.52 -7.45 -29.19
N GLY A 376 6.84 -6.36 -28.52
CA GLY A 376 8.01 -5.56 -28.86
C GLY A 376 8.03 -4.23 -28.13
N ASN A 377 8.86 -3.32 -28.62
CA ASN A 377 8.99 -1.97 -28.06
C ASN A 377 8.03 -0.98 -28.70
#